data_ed5c69dd40b208f07dfb1f188ca0a887
#
_entry.id   ed5c69dd40b208f07dfb1f188ca0a887
#
_cell.length_a   1.000
_cell.length_b   1.000
_cell.length_c   1.000
_cell.angle_alpha   90.00
_cell.angle_beta   90.00
_cell.angle_gamma   90.00
#
_symmetry.space_group_name_H-M   'P 1'
#
loop_
_entity.id
_entity.type
_entity.pdbx_description
1 polymer ?
#
loop_
_entity_poly.entity_id
_entity_poly.type
_entity_poly.pdbx_seq_one_letter_code
_entity_poly.pdbx_strand_id
1 'polypeptide(L)'
;QMVLEDPSLIERMSHEALRMVSPVMHMRRTAMEDTEVAGQRIAKDEKVVMWYGAANRDPSMFPNPDQFDMMRDNVDKHLAFGHGVHRCLGNRVAQLQLKMAYERILERFPNIYWTGKQKIEPIILVHAISSLQVNLYGKDGKRPVMVATS
;
A
#
# COMPACT_ATOMS: atom_id res chain seq x y z
N GLN A 1 9.61 -4.07 -13.81
CA GLN A 1 10.67 -4.94 -14.40
C GLN A 1 11.44 -5.68 -13.33
N MET A 2 11.96 -5.01 -12.26
CA MET A 2 12.73 -5.65 -11.18
C MET A 2 12.07 -6.90 -10.60
N VAL A 3 10.76 -6.87 -10.31
CA VAL A 3 10.03 -8.04 -9.76
C VAL A 3 9.79 -9.15 -10.76
N LEU A 4 9.97 -8.91 -12.07
CA LEU A 4 9.95 -9.95 -13.09
C LEU A 4 11.30 -10.67 -13.17
N GLU A 5 12.39 -9.96 -12.91
CA GLU A 5 13.75 -10.49 -12.86
C GLU A 5 14.01 -11.20 -11.53
N ASP A 6 13.47 -10.67 -10.43
CA ASP A 6 13.56 -11.25 -9.09
C ASP A 6 12.17 -11.25 -8.37
N PRO A 7 11.41 -12.32 -8.50
CA PRO A 7 10.09 -12.44 -7.84
C PRO A 7 10.13 -12.38 -6.30
N SER A 8 11.28 -12.56 -5.67
CA SER A 8 11.41 -12.43 -4.21
C SER A 8 11.13 -10.99 -3.74
N LEU A 9 11.26 -10.01 -4.63
CA LEU A 9 10.98 -8.60 -4.37
C LEU A 9 9.48 -8.27 -4.29
N ILE A 10 8.58 -9.19 -4.65
CA ILE A 10 7.12 -8.95 -4.64
C ILE A 10 6.62 -8.59 -3.24
N GLU A 11 7.16 -9.21 -2.20
CA GLU A 11 6.79 -8.89 -0.82
C GLU A 11 7.18 -7.46 -0.46
N ARG A 12 8.40 -7.04 -0.78
CA ARG A 12 8.90 -5.68 -0.55
C ARG A 12 8.11 -4.65 -1.36
N MET A 13 7.83 -4.95 -2.63
CA MET A 13 6.98 -4.13 -3.49
C MET A 13 5.59 -3.94 -2.87
N SER A 14 5.01 -5.00 -2.31
CA SER A 14 3.69 -4.95 -1.67
C SER A 14 3.69 -4.06 -0.42
N HIS A 15 4.72 -4.14 0.41
CA HIS A 15 4.89 -3.26 1.57
C HIS A 15 5.02 -1.79 1.15
N GLU A 16 5.84 -1.48 0.15
CA GLU A 16 6.00 -0.11 -0.32
C GLU A 16 4.72 0.45 -0.97
N ALA A 17 3.99 -0.39 -1.70
CA ALA A 17 2.68 -0.02 -2.23
C ALA A 17 1.68 0.30 -1.10
N LEU A 18 1.62 -0.53 -0.06
CA LEU A 18 0.77 -0.29 1.11
C LEU A 18 1.17 0.99 1.86
N ARG A 19 2.47 1.25 2.01
CA ARG A 19 2.96 2.50 2.60
C ARG A 19 2.45 3.72 1.84
N MET A 20 2.65 3.72 0.53
CA MET A 20 2.30 4.87 -0.32
C MET A 20 0.79 5.08 -0.47
N VAL A 21 0.02 4.01 -0.61
CA VAL A 21 -1.44 4.11 -0.77
C VAL A 21 -2.11 4.40 0.55
N SER A 22 -1.63 3.83 1.67
CA SER A 22 -2.27 3.91 2.99
C SER A 22 -3.78 3.68 2.87
N PRO A 23 -4.23 2.44 2.55
CA PRO A 23 -5.63 2.17 2.21
C PRO A 23 -6.63 2.65 3.25
N VAL A 24 -6.31 2.48 4.54
CA VAL A 24 -7.02 3.15 5.64
C VAL A 24 -6.32 4.46 5.91
N MET A 25 -7.01 5.58 5.67
CA MET A 25 -6.39 6.91 5.75
C MET A 25 -6.15 7.35 7.19
N HIS A 26 -7.10 7.11 8.07
CA HIS A 26 -7.03 7.54 9.47
C HIS A 26 -7.86 6.67 10.40
N MET A 27 -7.54 6.74 11.68
CA MET A 27 -8.34 6.18 12.77
C MET A 27 -8.45 7.16 13.91
N ARG A 28 -9.57 7.12 14.64
CA ARG A 28 -9.83 7.99 15.79
C ARG A 28 -9.68 7.22 17.10
N ARG A 29 -9.19 7.93 18.13
CA ARG A 29 -9.20 7.50 19.53
C ARG A 29 -9.89 8.55 20.38
N THR A 30 -10.28 8.16 21.58
CA THR A 30 -10.75 9.05 22.62
C THR A 30 -9.81 8.94 23.81
N ALA A 31 -9.31 10.06 24.31
CA ALA A 31 -8.47 10.08 25.51
C ALA A 31 -9.30 9.60 26.71
N MET A 32 -8.82 8.63 27.45
CA MET A 32 -9.49 8.08 28.63
C MET A 32 -9.17 8.88 29.90
N GLU A 33 -8.11 9.65 29.87
CA GLU A 33 -7.61 10.54 30.92
C GLU A 33 -6.86 11.72 30.29
N ASP A 34 -6.56 12.74 31.07
CA ASP A 34 -5.67 13.82 30.62
C ASP A 34 -4.31 13.23 30.29
N THR A 35 -3.79 13.54 29.11
CA THR A 35 -2.52 13.01 28.62
C THR A 35 -1.77 14.05 27.80
N GLU A 36 -0.57 13.70 27.38
CA GLU A 36 0.27 14.53 26.51
C GLU A 36 0.87 13.71 25.39
N VAL A 37 0.89 14.25 24.18
CA VAL A 37 1.57 13.66 23.02
C VAL A 37 2.43 14.72 22.35
N ALA A 38 3.73 14.50 22.30
CA ALA A 38 4.71 15.41 21.70
C ALA A 38 4.60 16.87 22.21
N GLY A 39 4.39 17.06 23.53
CA GLY A 39 4.25 18.37 24.15
C GLY A 39 2.83 19.00 24.05
N GLN A 40 1.92 18.36 23.32
CA GLN A 40 0.55 18.81 23.19
C GLN A 40 -0.33 18.14 24.25
N ARG A 41 -0.94 18.94 25.13
CA ARG A 41 -1.92 18.46 26.09
C ARG A 41 -3.20 18.01 25.40
N ILE A 42 -3.73 16.88 25.83
CA ILE A 42 -4.99 16.30 25.38
C ILE A 42 -5.83 16.03 26.64
N ALA A 43 -6.98 16.64 26.73
CA ALA A 43 -7.87 16.44 27.87
C ALA A 43 -8.63 15.11 27.74
N LYS A 44 -9.07 14.58 28.88
CA LYS A 44 -10.00 13.45 28.91
C LYS A 44 -11.20 13.71 27.99
N ASP A 45 -11.66 12.66 27.33
CA ASP A 45 -12.78 12.64 26.38
C ASP A 45 -12.52 13.37 25.04
N GLU A 46 -11.37 14.03 24.86
CA GLU A 46 -10.99 14.59 23.56
C GLU A 46 -10.71 13.50 22.52
N LYS A 47 -10.93 13.90 21.26
CA LYS A 47 -10.76 13.01 20.10
C LYS A 47 -9.41 13.24 19.45
N VAL A 48 -8.64 12.18 19.29
CA VAL A 48 -7.35 12.17 18.61
C VAL A 48 -7.48 11.40 17.31
N VAL A 49 -7.10 12.03 16.20
CA VAL A 49 -7.10 11.39 14.88
C VAL A 49 -5.66 11.07 14.47
N MET A 50 -5.42 9.79 14.19
CA MET A 50 -4.13 9.32 13.68
C MET A 50 -4.20 9.24 12.16
N TRP A 51 -3.45 10.08 11.46
CA TRP A 51 -3.37 10.12 10.01
C TRP A 51 -2.28 9.17 9.51
N TYR A 52 -2.65 7.94 9.13
CA TYR A 52 -1.70 6.93 8.66
C TYR A 52 -0.99 7.33 7.37
N GLY A 53 -1.70 7.99 6.46
CA GLY A 53 -1.10 8.51 5.23
C GLY A 53 0.01 9.54 5.49
N ALA A 54 -0.16 10.41 6.49
CA ALA A 54 0.87 11.37 6.90
C ALA A 54 2.05 10.66 7.58
N ALA A 55 1.78 9.76 8.52
CA ALA A 55 2.81 8.99 9.21
C ALA A 55 3.64 8.12 8.25
N ASN A 56 3.01 7.54 7.23
CA ASN A 56 3.68 6.76 6.19
C ASN A 56 4.50 7.62 5.21
N ARG A 57 4.39 8.94 5.30
CA ARG A 57 5.17 9.93 4.53
C ARG A 57 6.04 10.82 5.40
N ASP A 58 6.22 10.46 6.66
CA ASP A 58 7.12 11.19 7.56
C ASP A 58 8.57 11.02 7.08
N PRO A 59 9.27 12.12 6.68
CA PRO A 59 10.63 12.04 6.18
C PRO A 59 11.65 11.60 7.23
N SER A 60 11.34 11.74 8.52
CA SER A 60 12.19 11.26 9.62
C SER A 60 12.21 9.73 9.69
N MET A 61 11.11 9.08 9.26
CA MET A 61 11.01 7.62 9.19
C MET A 61 11.32 7.10 7.79
N PHE A 62 10.84 7.77 6.75
CA PHE A 62 10.95 7.33 5.36
C PHE A 62 11.66 8.40 4.51
N PRO A 63 12.98 8.36 4.36
CA PRO A 63 13.71 9.29 3.49
C PRO A 63 13.11 9.29 2.07
N ASN A 64 12.96 10.49 1.45
CA ASN A 64 12.28 10.67 0.17
C ASN A 64 10.90 9.97 0.13
N PRO A 65 9.96 10.36 1.01
CA PRO A 65 8.76 9.57 1.30
C PRO A 65 7.79 9.46 0.13
N ASP A 66 7.84 10.39 -0.84
CA ASP A 66 6.99 10.40 -2.03
C ASP A 66 7.55 9.58 -3.20
N GLN A 67 8.76 9.04 -3.06
CA GLN A 67 9.33 8.11 -4.03
C GLN A 67 8.95 6.68 -3.68
N PHE A 68 8.49 5.94 -4.70
CA PHE A 68 8.30 4.49 -4.59
C PHE A 68 9.66 3.80 -4.60
N ASP A 69 10.06 3.23 -3.48
CA ASP A 69 11.34 2.54 -3.34
C ASP A 69 11.18 1.27 -2.50
N MET A 70 10.98 0.15 -3.17
CA MET A 70 10.85 -1.15 -2.51
C MET A 70 12.16 -1.65 -1.88
N MET A 71 13.30 -0.99 -2.14
CA MET A 71 14.60 -1.36 -1.58
C MET A 71 14.90 -0.68 -0.24
N ARG A 72 13.99 0.14 0.30
CA ARG A 72 14.14 0.76 1.63
C ARG A 72 14.41 -0.27 2.70
N ASP A 73 15.33 -0.03 3.59
CA ASP A 73 15.63 -0.93 4.72
C ASP A 73 14.44 -1.10 5.68
N ASN A 74 13.59 -0.07 5.76
CA ASN A 74 12.43 0.00 6.66
C ASN A 74 11.09 -0.14 5.93
N VAL A 75 11.06 -0.81 4.78
CA VAL A 75 9.86 -0.93 3.92
C VAL A 75 8.65 -1.54 4.64
N ASP A 76 8.86 -2.37 5.65
CA ASP A 76 7.84 -3.04 6.46
C ASP A 76 7.35 -2.21 7.67
N LYS A 77 7.95 -1.05 7.95
CA LYS A 77 7.66 -0.22 9.14
C LYS A 77 6.46 0.71 8.96
N HIS A 78 5.76 0.63 7.84
CA HIS A 78 4.59 1.45 7.58
C HIS A 78 3.41 1.13 8.51
N LEU A 79 2.54 2.12 8.71
CA LEU A 79 1.35 2.01 9.55
C LEU A 79 0.06 1.66 8.77
N ALA A 80 0.15 1.15 7.54
CA ALA A 80 -1.02 0.81 6.74
C ALA A 80 -1.93 -0.25 7.39
N PHE A 81 -1.38 -1.07 8.28
CA PHE A 81 -2.12 -2.03 9.10
C PHE A 81 -2.33 -1.58 10.56
N GLY A 82 -2.05 -0.31 10.87
CA GLY A 82 -2.07 0.19 12.23
C GLY A 82 -0.93 -0.34 13.08
N HIS A 83 -1.00 -0.05 14.40
CA HIS A 83 0.00 -0.45 15.38
C HIS A 83 -0.64 -0.79 16.74
N GLY A 84 0.09 -1.51 17.60
CA GLY A 84 -0.31 -1.85 18.95
C GLY A 84 -1.45 -2.86 19.00
N VAL A 85 -2.28 -2.80 20.03
CA VAL A 85 -3.37 -3.76 20.32
C VAL A 85 -4.45 -3.80 19.24
N HIS A 86 -4.58 -2.72 18.46
CA HIS A 86 -5.52 -2.62 17.34
C HIS A 86 -4.88 -2.85 15.96
N ARG A 87 -3.66 -3.38 15.92
CA ARG A 87 -3.06 -3.77 14.64
C ARG A 87 -4.00 -4.73 13.90
N CYS A 88 -4.12 -4.54 12.59
CA CYS A 88 -5.01 -5.35 11.75
C CYS A 88 -4.79 -6.85 11.97
N LEU A 89 -5.84 -7.54 12.42
CA LEU A 89 -5.80 -9.00 12.63
C LEU A 89 -5.52 -9.75 11.33
N GLY A 90 -6.07 -9.26 10.21
CA GLY A 90 -5.93 -9.86 8.89
C GLY A 90 -4.62 -9.54 8.15
N ASN A 91 -3.65 -8.84 8.77
CA ASN A 91 -2.47 -8.34 8.07
C ASN A 91 -1.68 -9.45 7.34
N ARG A 92 -1.52 -10.62 7.97
CA ARG A 92 -0.79 -11.76 7.38
C ARG A 92 -1.53 -12.35 6.18
N VAL A 93 -2.85 -12.45 6.28
CA VAL A 93 -3.69 -12.95 5.19
C VAL A 93 -3.64 -11.96 4.02
N ALA A 94 -3.76 -10.65 4.30
CA ALA A 94 -3.68 -9.61 3.27
C ALA A 94 -2.32 -9.61 2.55
N GLN A 95 -1.21 -9.73 3.28
CA GLN A 95 0.13 -9.83 2.70
C GLN A 95 0.27 -11.06 1.80
N LEU A 96 -0.21 -12.22 2.26
CA LEU A 96 -0.20 -13.45 1.48
C LEU A 96 -1.05 -13.33 0.21
N GLN A 97 -2.24 -12.74 0.32
CA GLN A 97 -3.12 -12.50 -0.83
C GLN A 97 -2.47 -11.56 -1.86
N LEU A 98 -1.84 -10.46 -1.40
CA LEU A 98 -1.12 -9.53 -2.29
C LEU A 98 0.03 -10.25 -3.00
N LYS A 99 0.85 -11.00 -2.27
CA LYS A 99 1.95 -11.77 -2.83
C LYS A 99 1.45 -12.72 -3.92
N MET A 100 0.50 -13.59 -3.58
CA MET A 100 -0.04 -14.57 -4.53
C MET A 100 -0.71 -13.91 -5.74
N ALA A 101 -1.43 -12.81 -5.54
CA ALA A 101 -2.07 -12.07 -6.63
C ALA A 101 -1.04 -11.50 -7.60
N TYR A 102 -0.01 -10.82 -7.08
CA TYR A 102 1.05 -10.26 -7.92
C TYR A 102 1.85 -11.36 -8.64
N GLU A 103 2.22 -12.44 -7.96
CA GLU A 103 2.90 -13.58 -8.60
C GLU A 103 2.08 -14.11 -9.79
N ARG A 104 0.79 -14.37 -9.60
CA ARG A 104 -0.08 -14.90 -10.67
C ARG A 104 -0.36 -13.92 -11.78
N ILE A 105 -0.55 -12.64 -11.45
CA ILE A 105 -0.77 -11.59 -12.45
C ILE A 105 0.48 -11.41 -13.30
N LEU A 106 1.65 -11.31 -12.70
CA LEU A 106 2.90 -11.06 -13.41
C LEU A 106 3.37 -12.28 -14.19
N GLU A 107 3.17 -13.49 -13.68
CA GLU A 107 3.41 -14.74 -14.41
C GLU A 107 2.59 -14.78 -15.71
N ARG A 108 1.31 -14.41 -15.64
CA ARG A 108 0.39 -14.48 -16.79
C ARG A 108 0.46 -13.28 -17.70
N PHE A 109 0.74 -12.10 -17.14
CA PHE A 109 0.72 -10.82 -17.82
C PHE A 109 1.98 -9.98 -17.50
N PRO A 110 3.17 -10.41 -17.88
CA PRO A 110 4.43 -9.73 -17.52
C PRO A 110 4.52 -8.31 -18.08
N ASN A 111 3.75 -8.00 -19.12
CA ASN A 111 3.72 -6.69 -19.77
C ASN A 111 2.46 -5.87 -19.38
N ILE A 112 1.79 -6.22 -18.27
CA ILE A 112 0.62 -5.47 -17.82
C ILE A 112 0.94 -3.98 -17.69
N TYR A 113 0.08 -3.13 -18.23
CA TYR A 113 0.30 -1.69 -18.30
C TYR A 113 -0.95 -0.92 -17.88
N TRP A 114 -0.78 0.02 -16.96
CA TRP A 114 -1.85 0.92 -16.56
C TRP A 114 -2.07 2.01 -17.61
N THR A 115 -3.33 2.20 -18.04
CA THR A 115 -3.69 3.17 -19.09
C THR A 115 -3.82 4.62 -18.59
N GLY A 116 -3.59 4.87 -17.30
CA GLY A 116 -3.81 6.18 -16.70
C GLY A 116 -5.27 6.44 -16.27
N LYS A 117 -6.19 5.51 -16.52
CA LYS A 117 -7.60 5.67 -16.18
C LYS A 117 -7.97 4.88 -14.95
N GLN A 118 -8.50 5.59 -13.96
CA GLN A 118 -9.03 5.00 -12.73
C GLN A 118 -10.24 5.80 -12.25
N LYS A 119 -11.10 5.15 -11.48
CA LYS A 119 -12.18 5.80 -10.75
C LYS A 119 -11.95 5.58 -9.26
N ILE A 120 -11.80 6.69 -8.53
CA ILE A 120 -11.64 6.70 -7.07
C ILE A 120 -13.00 7.02 -6.47
N GLU A 121 -13.41 6.27 -5.45
CA GLU A 121 -14.63 6.54 -4.72
C GLU A 121 -14.36 7.52 -3.57
N PRO A 122 -15.22 8.53 -3.36
CA PRO A 122 -15.03 9.54 -2.32
C PRO A 122 -15.41 9.00 -0.93
N ILE A 123 -14.65 8.04 -0.43
CA ILE A 123 -14.86 7.44 0.89
C ILE A 123 -13.88 8.07 1.88
N ILE A 124 -14.38 8.63 2.97
CA ILE A 124 -13.57 9.36 3.96
C ILE A 124 -12.56 8.45 4.67
N LEU A 125 -12.91 7.20 4.92
CA LEU A 125 -12.10 6.29 5.74
C LEU A 125 -11.02 5.56 4.94
N VAL A 126 -11.32 5.20 3.70
CA VAL A 126 -10.45 4.34 2.89
C VAL A 126 -10.23 4.90 1.49
N HIS A 127 -9.04 4.69 0.94
CA HIS A 127 -8.78 4.90 -0.47
C HIS A 127 -9.36 3.73 -1.25
N ALA A 128 -10.51 3.94 -1.89
CA ALA A 128 -11.19 2.93 -2.68
C ALA A 128 -11.09 3.25 -4.17
N ILE A 129 -10.65 2.28 -4.96
CA ILE A 129 -10.62 2.35 -6.41
C ILE A 129 -11.70 1.39 -6.92
N SER A 130 -12.77 1.91 -7.54
CA SER A 130 -13.86 1.11 -8.09
C SER A 130 -13.59 0.63 -9.51
N SER A 131 -12.67 1.27 -10.23
CA SER A 131 -12.29 0.89 -11.58
C SER A 131 -10.84 1.26 -11.86
N LEU A 132 -10.10 0.32 -12.42
CA LEU A 132 -8.72 0.50 -12.87
C LEU A 132 -8.60 -0.11 -14.28
N GLN A 133 -8.31 0.71 -15.28
CA GLN A 133 -8.14 0.22 -16.65
C GLN A 133 -6.69 -0.14 -16.92
N VAL A 134 -6.46 -1.37 -17.34
CA VAL A 134 -5.14 -1.90 -17.67
C VAL A 134 -5.15 -2.57 -19.05
N ASN A 135 -4.04 -2.47 -19.76
CA ASN A 135 -3.73 -3.32 -20.90
C ASN A 135 -2.91 -4.51 -20.42
N LEU A 136 -3.39 -5.72 -20.65
CA LEU A 136 -2.73 -6.94 -20.19
C LEU A 136 -1.45 -7.27 -20.99
N TYR A 137 -1.33 -6.74 -22.21
CA TYR A 137 -0.29 -7.09 -23.18
C TYR A 137 0.60 -5.89 -23.57
N GLY A 138 0.85 -4.97 -22.66
CA GLY A 138 1.69 -3.81 -22.87
C GLY A 138 0.95 -2.58 -23.40
N LYS A 139 1.71 -1.53 -23.75
CA LYS A 139 1.17 -0.23 -24.17
C LYS A 139 0.33 -0.30 -25.45
N ASP A 140 0.69 -1.14 -26.38
CA ASP A 140 0.00 -1.35 -27.67
C ASP A 140 -1.17 -2.33 -27.58
N GLY A 141 -1.37 -2.99 -26.43
CA GLY A 141 -2.48 -3.91 -26.17
C GLY A 141 -2.45 -5.18 -27.03
N LYS A 142 -1.38 -5.44 -27.79
CA LYS A 142 -1.28 -6.60 -28.65
C LYS A 142 -0.92 -7.85 -27.88
N ARG A 143 -1.75 -8.88 -28.01
CA ARG A 143 -1.47 -10.19 -27.43
C ARG A 143 -0.19 -10.76 -28.04
N PRO A 144 0.80 -11.21 -27.26
CA PRO A 144 1.95 -11.91 -27.80
C PRO A 144 1.49 -13.12 -28.61
N VAL A 145 2.04 -13.27 -29.80
CA VAL A 145 1.85 -14.52 -30.57
C VAL A 145 2.60 -15.61 -29.85
N MET A 146 1.87 -16.57 -29.28
CA MET A 146 2.49 -17.74 -28.69
C MET A 146 3.13 -18.55 -29.81
N VAL A 147 4.47 -18.49 -29.91
CA VAL A 147 5.21 -19.44 -30.73
C VAL A 147 5.22 -20.74 -29.92
N ALA A 148 4.49 -21.74 -30.43
CA ALA A 148 4.57 -23.07 -29.87
C ALA A 148 6.02 -23.56 -30.05
N THR A 149 6.77 -23.68 -28.98
CA THR A 149 8.03 -24.41 -28.97
C THR A 149 7.70 -25.89 -29.06
N SER A 150 7.98 -26.48 -30.22
CA SER A 150 7.94 -27.92 -30.47
C SER A 150 8.93 -28.67 -29.59
#